data_343a0b1c901f4b2155e6e63dbf4e532e
#
_entry.id   343a0b1c901f4b2155e6e63dbf4e532e
#
_cell.length_a   1.000
_cell.length_b   1.000
_cell.length_c   1.000
_cell.angle_alpha   90.00
_cell.angle_beta   90.00
_cell.angle_gamma   90.00
#
_symmetry.space_group_name_H-M   'P 1'
#
loop_
_entity.id
_entity.type
_entity.pdbx_description
1 polymer ?
#
loop_
_entity_poly.entity_id
_entity_poly.type
_entity_poly.pdbx_seq_one_letter_code
_entity_poly.pdbx_strand_id
1 'polypeptide(L)'
;MTITRSTLLALGVALALAGGPALAASQDDAPSGDKASNALYWQGQAALKQSDWSTALQRFQELEKLLRKNEPKSVDAALYWEAYALAQAKRTGEAKTVIERLHREFPDSRWSRDADALLAQQRAPARVDSALADDELADIAVQGLINAPPERAIPVLKRVLESQRSIKVKKRALFVLSQLETDEAMKVVLDTAKSSREPELRREAINMLGVSGTQSALDGLTDIYATSSSADEKKRVIEAWLVAERKDLVLKSARTEADPKVRRAAIETLGSMEASQELVQLLETTKEADNREAIIEALGVAGDVSALKSIAGNANLPEDERKEAMEALGVAGDEGGAAALVELYGKANTPELR
;
A
#
# COMPACT_ATOMS: atom_id res chain seq x y z
N MET A 1 44.54 -15.78 33.28
CA MET A 1 43.78 -14.94 34.19
C MET A 1 42.45 -14.58 33.55
N THR A 2 41.44 -15.13 34.18
CA THR A 2 40.00 -14.82 34.18
C THR A 2 39.25 -14.59 32.85
N ILE A 3 38.63 -15.66 32.40
CA ILE A 3 37.52 -15.76 31.45
C ILE A 3 36.25 -15.29 32.14
N THR A 4 35.57 -14.31 31.64
CA THR A 4 34.19 -13.96 32.01
C THR A 4 33.23 -14.45 30.99
N ARG A 5 32.38 -15.39 31.39
CA ARG A 5 31.23 -15.95 30.66
C ARG A 5 30.17 -14.88 30.48
N SER A 6 29.85 -14.51 29.24
CA SER A 6 28.63 -13.80 28.93
C SER A 6 27.56 -14.80 28.53
N THR A 7 26.55 -14.86 29.34
CA THR A 7 25.32 -15.65 29.22
C THR A 7 24.53 -15.21 28.01
N LEU A 8 24.33 -16.15 27.09
CA LEU A 8 23.31 -16.09 26.01
C LEU A 8 21.90 -16.17 26.64
N LEU A 9 21.20 -15.07 26.67
CA LEU A 9 19.76 -15.02 26.88
C LEU A 9 19.06 -15.40 25.58
N ALA A 10 18.64 -16.64 25.51
CA ALA A 10 17.69 -17.09 24.50
C ALA A 10 16.33 -16.45 24.79
N LEU A 11 15.95 -15.41 24.03
CA LEU A 11 14.57 -14.94 23.97
C LEU A 11 13.74 -15.94 23.20
N GLY A 12 13.04 -16.81 23.94
CA GLY A 12 11.95 -17.59 23.40
C GLY A 12 10.77 -16.66 23.08
N VAL A 13 10.58 -16.37 21.80
CA VAL A 13 9.34 -15.73 21.31
C VAL A 13 8.26 -16.81 21.35
N ALA A 14 7.50 -16.83 22.42
CA ALA A 14 6.25 -17.57 22.49
C ALA A 14 5.25 -16.89 21.53
N LEU A 15 4.89 -17.62 20.48
CA LEU A 15 3.85 -17.26 19.52
C LEU A 15 2.51 -17.21 20.26
N ALA A 16 2.08 -16.03 20.71
CA ALA A 16 0.71 -15.79 21.17
C ALA A 16 -0.20 -15.67 19.95
N LEU A 17 -0.75 -16.82 19.52
CA LEU A 17 -1.89 -16.86 18.60
C LEU A 17 -3.16 -16.51 19.38
N ALA A 18 -3.94 -15.61 18.79
CA ALA A 18 -5.28 -15.16 19.13
C ALA A 18 -5.34 -13.84 19.93
N GLY A 19 -5.56 -12.76 19.15
CA GLY A 19 -5.77 -11.43 19.64
C GLY A 19 -7.09 -11.25 20.40
N GLY A 20 -6.98 -10.79 21.57
CA GLY A 20 -7.90 -10.00 22.37
C GLY A 20 -7.02 -9.24 23.34
N PRO A 21 -7.42 -8.08 23.84
CA PRO A 21 -6.68 -7.47 24.92
C PRO A 21 -6.63 -8.51 26.02
N ALA A 22 -5.44 -9.06 26.28
CA ALA A 22 -5.19 -9.86 27.46
C ALA A 22 -5.33 -8.89 28.64
N LEU A 23 -6.55 -8.76 29.15
CA LEU A 23 -6.79 -8.23 30.49
C LEU A 23 -6.07 -9.22 31.42
N ALA A 24 -4.80 -8.91 31.73
CA ALA A 24 -4.11 -9.60 32.80
C ALA A 24 -4.97 -9.38 34.04
N ALA A 25 -5.67 -10.44 34.46
CA ALA A 25 -6.44 -10.40 35.69
C ALA A 25 -5.51 -9.90 36.78
N SER A 26 -5.78 -8.70 37.30
CA SER A 26 -5.02 -8.15 38.43
C SER A 26 -5.47 -8.84 39.69
N GLN A 27 -4.65 -8.75 40.74
CA GLN A 27 -5.07 -9.23 42.07
C GLN A 27 -6.34 -8.52 42.58
N ASP A 28 -6.59 -7.31 42.09
CA ASP A 28 -7.77 -6.51 42.40
C ASP A 28 -9.04 -6.99 41.67
N ASP A 29 -8.93 -7.87 40.69
CA ASP A 29 -10.05 -8.47 39.95
C ASP A 29 -10.58 -9.74 40.61
N ALA A 30 -9.82 -10.33 41.53
CA ALA A 30 -10.31 -11.45 42.31
C ALA A 30 -11.41 -10.97 43.26
N PRO A 31 -12.52 -11.72 43.39
CA PRO A 31 -13.51 -11.42 44.42
C PRO A 31 -12.80 -11.41 45.80
N SER A 32 -13.10 -10.41 46.61
CA SER A 32 -12.52 -10.26 47.97
C SER A 32 -13.04 -11.32 48.93
N GLY A 33 -13.19 -12.53 48.47
CA GLY A 33 -13.85 -13.62 49.13
C GLY A 33 -12.96 -14.52 50.00
N ASP A 34 -13.59 -15.58 50.50
CA ASP A 34 -12.91 -16.63 51.22
C ASP A 34 -11.87 -17.35 50.30
N LYS A 35 -11.02 -18.19 50.96
CA LYS A 35 -9.98 -18.95 50.23
C LYS A 35 -10.55 -19.85 49.10
N ALA A 36 -11.80 -20.33 49.24
CA ALA A 36 -12.41 -21.23 48.28
C ALA A 36 -12.83 -20.45 47.00
N SER A 37 -13.45 -19.27 47.17
CA SER A 37 -13.79 -18.38 46.07
C SER A 37 -12.56 -17.96 45.27
N ASN A 38 -11.49 -17.54 45.97
CA ASN A 38 -10.24 -17.18 45.32
C ASN A 38 -9.60 -18.38 44.59
N ALA A 39 -9.64 -19.57 45.15
CA ALA A 39 -9.10 -20.76 44.49
C ALA A 39 -9.83 -21.08 43.18
N LEU A 40 -11.18 -21.02 43.15
CA LEU A 40 -11.97 -21.24 41.98
C LEU A 40 -11.72 -20.17 40.92
N TYR A 41 -11.62 -18.89 41.30
CA TYR A 41 -11.27 -17.81 40.41
C TYR A 41 -9.92 -18.06 39.71
N TRP A 42 -8.85 -18.33 40.45
CA TRP A 42 -7.54 -18.57 39.88
C TRP A 42 -7.45 -19.86 39.07
N GLN A 43 -8.20 -20.92 39.43
CA GLN A 43 -8.33 -22.12 38.57
C GLN A 43 -9.01 -21.81 37.24
N GLY A 44 -10.08 -21.00 37.24
CA GLY A 44 -10.73 -20.53 36.04
C GLY A 44 -9.77 -19.72 35.16
N GLN A 45 -9.04 -18.77 35.76
CA GLN A 45 -8.04 -17.97 35.04
C GLN A 45 -6.89 -18.82 34.44
N ALA A 46 -6.43 -19.82 35.18
CA ALA A 46 -5.41 -20.75 34.69
C ALA A 46 -5.91 -21.57 33.49
N ALA A 47 -7.16 -22.01 33.51
CA ALA A 47 -7.78 -22.71 32.38
C ALA A 47 -7.95 -21.80 31.18
N LEU A 48 -8.33 -20.51 31.34
CA LEU A 48 -8.38 -19.52 30.26
C LEU A 48 -7.01 -19.36 29.59
N LYS A 49 -5.92 -19.26 30.36
CA LYS A 49 -4.55 -19.15 29.82
C LYS A 49 -4.13 -20.37 29.00
N GLN A 50 -4.69 -21.55 29.28
CA GLN A 50 -4.45 -22.79 28.55
C GLN A 50 -5.44 -23.00 27.40
N SER A 51 -6.34 -22.05 27.17
CA SER A 51 -7.45 -22.17 26.19
C SER A 51 -8.38 -23.36 26.47
N ASP A 52 -8.41 -23.82 27.72
CA ASP A 52 -9.37 -24.84 28.18
C ASP A 52 -10.66 -24.15 28.64
N TRP A 53 -11.47 -23.77 27.63
CA TRP A 53 -12.72 -23.02 27.82
C TRP A 53 -13.76 -23.82 28.63
N SER A 54 -13.74 -25.13 28.54
CA SER A 54 -14.69 -25.99 29.25
C SER A 54 -14.41 -26.03 30.76
N THR A 55 -13.17 -26.21 31.11
CA THR A 55 -12.74 -26.18 32.52
C THR A 55 -12.92 -24.76 33.08
N ALA A 56 -12.54 -23.72 32.34
CA ALA A 56 -12.74 -22.33 32.74
C ALA A 56 -14.23 -22.05 33.06
N LEU A 57 -15.11 -22.42 32.14
CA LEU A 57 -16.57 -22.27 32.32
C LEU A 57 -17.06 -22.98 33.58
N GLN A 58 -16.66 -24.24 33.78
CA GLN A 58 -17.06 -24.99 34.95
C GLN A 58 -16.61 -24.28 36.24
N ARG A 59 -15.36 -23.80 36.33
CA ARG A 59 -14.83 -23.12 37.53
C ARG A 59 -15.55 -21.81 37.80
N PHE A 60 -15.88 -21.02 36.77
CA PHE A 60 -16.63 -19.77 37.00
C PHE A 60 -18.08 -20.03 37.39
N GLN A 61 -18.72 -21.10 36.91
CA GLN A 61 -20.05 -21.51 37.37
C GLN A 61 -20.05 -22.01 38.81
N GLU A 62 -19.02 -22.74 39.22
CA GLU A 62 -18.83 -23.15 40.64
C GLU A 62 -18.60 -21.92 41.51
N LEU A 63 -17.79 -20.97 41.05
CA LEU A 63 -17.54 -19.68 41.70
C LEU A 63 -18.83 -18.87 41.87
N GLU A 64 -19.64 -18.75 40.79
CA GLU A 64 -20.93 -18.07 40.88
C GLU A 64 -21.82 -18.65 41.96
N LYS A 65 -21.97 -19.98 42.00
CA LYS A 65 -22.79 -20.66 43.02
C LYS A 65 -22.30 -20.37 44.42
N LEU A 66 -20.96 -20.38 44.63
CA LEU A 66 -20.36 -20.12 45.94
C LEU A 66 -20.55 -18.66 46.36
N LEU A 67 -20.30 -17.70 45.43
CA LEU A 67 -20.48 -16.28 45.71
C LEU A 67 -21.92 -15.89 45.96
N ARG A 68 -22.90 -16.50 45.28
CA ARG A 68 -24.30 -16.25 45.55
C ARG A 68 -24.70 -16.58 46.99
N LYS A 69 -24.02 -17.56 47.60
CA LYS A 69 -24.28 -17.95 48.97
C LYS A 69 -23.55 -17.07 49.97
N ASN A 70 -22.29 -16.76 49.71
CA ASN A 70 -21.37 -16.15 50.69
C ASN A 70 -21.17 -14.65 50.49
N GLU A 71 -21.16 -14.19 49.20
CA GLU A 71 -20.85 -12.81 48.81
C GLU A 71 -21.65 -12.37 47.59
N PRO A 72 -22.97 -12.17 47.71
CA PRO A 72 -23.85 -11.90 46.57
C PRO A 72 -23.43 -10.68 45.73
N LYS A 73 -22.72 -9.72 46.32
CA LYS A 73 -22.25 -8.49 45.62
C LYS A 73 -21.10 -8.72 44.67
N SER A 74 -20.36 -9.83 44.82
CA SER A 74 -19.20 -10.16 43.98
C SER A 74 -19.54 -11.16 42.85
N VAL A 75 -20.81 -11.50 42.67
CA VAL A 75 -21.25 -12.45 41.62
C VAL A 75 -21.05 -11.89 40.22
N ASP A 76 -21.09 -10.59 40.02
CA ASP A 76 -20.90 -9.91 38.74
C ASP A 76 -19.58 -10.28 38.06
N ALA A 77 -18.48 -10.41 38.82
CA ALA A 77 -17.20 -10.85 38.32
C ALA A 77 -17.26 -12.29 37.74
N ALA A 78 -17.94 -13.21 38.47
CA ALA A 78 -18.10 -14.59 38.04
C ALA A 78 -18.92 -14.68 36.73
N LEU A 79 -20.01 -13.91 36.63
CA LEU A 79 -20.85 -13.82 35.43
C LEU A 79 -20.07 -13.30 34.24
N TYR A 80 -19.24 -12.27 34.42
CA TYR A 80 -18.39 -11.75 33.34
C TYR A 80 -17.45 -12.82 32.81
N TRP A 81 -16.69 -13.50 33.70
CA TRP A 81 -15.74 -14.52 33.29
C TRP A 81 -16.40 -15.79 32.73
N GLU A 82 -17.61 -16.13 33.19
CA GLU A 82 -18.44 -17.18 32.57
C GLU A 82 -18.79 -16.81 31.12
N ALA A 83 -19.28 -15.56 30.91
CA ALA A 83 -19.58 -15.06 29.59
C ALA A 83 -18.36 -15.02 28.68
N TYR A 84 -17.19 -14.62 29.22
CA TYR A 84 -15.93 -14.62 28.50
C TYR A 84 -15.53 -16.03 28.03
N ALA A 85 -15.56 -17.02 28.94
CA ALA A 85 -15.25 -18.41 28.59
C ALA A 85 -16.20 -18.97 27.51
N LEU A 86 -17.51 -18.67 27.60
CA LEU A 86 -18.51 -19.04 26.61
C LEU A 86 -18.23 -18.39 25.25
N ALA A 87 -17.87 -17.10 25.25
CA ALA A 87 -17.55 -16.36 24.05
C ALA A 87 -16.33 -16.94 23.33
N GLN A 88 -15.26 -17.26 24.07
CA GLN A 88 -14.06 -17.89 23.51
C GLN A 88 -14.33 -19.31 23.01
N ALA A 89 -15.24 -20.04 23.65
CA ALA A 89 -15.73 -21.34 23.20
C ALA A 89 -16.68 -21.25 21.96
N LYS A 90 -16.90 -20.05 21.40
CA LYS A 90 -17.84 -19.76 20.30
C LYS A 90 -19.31 -20.09 20.63
N ARG A 91 -19.65 -20.18 21.89
CA ARG A 91 -21.02 -20.39 22.39
C ARG A 91 -21.72 -19.05 22.61
N THR A 92 -21.82 -18.25 21.53
CA THR A 92 -22.22 -16.83 21.56
C THR A 92 -23.64 -16.59 22.09
N GLY A 93 -24.58 -17.51 21.81
CA GLY A 93 -25.94 -17.40 22.31
C GLY A 93 -26.01 -17.50 23.84
N GLU A 94 -25.22 -18.42 24.41
CA GLU A 94 -25.15 -18.62 25.88
C GLU A 94 -24.39 -17.47 26.54
N ALA A 95 -23.30 -17.00 25.94
CA ALA A 95 -22.57 -15.83 26.42
C ALA A 95 -23.49 -14.60 26.51
N LYS A 96 -24.32 -14.36 25.48
CA LYS A 96 -25.32 -13.28 25.48
C LYS A 96 -26.29 -13.41 26.64
N THR A 97 -26.82 -14.61 26.89
CA THR A 97 -27.73 -14.87 28.00
C THR A 97 -27.12 -14.55 29.37
N VAL A 98 -25.84 -14.91 29.56
CA VAL A 98 -25.14 -14.63 30.80
C VAL A 98 -24.88 -13.13 30.96
N ILE A 99 -24.54 -12.40 29.89
CA ILE A 99 -24.35 -10.94 29.92
C ILE A 99 -25.69 -10.22 30.20
N GLU A 100 -26.77 -10.64 29.59
CA GLU A 100 -28.13 -10.11 29.92
C GLU A 100 -28.50 -10.34 31.39
N ARG A 101 -28.05 -11.45 31.96
CA ARG A 101 -28.20 -11.74 33.39
C ARG A 101 -27.31 -10.82 34.26
N LEU A 102 -26.10 -10.58 33.88
CA LEU A 102 -25.19 -9.61 34.49
C LEU A 102 -25.83 -8.22 34.57
N HIS A 103 -26.27 -7.68 33.42
CA HIS A 103 -26.91 -6.34 33.37
C HIS A 103 -28.17 -6.23 34.22
N ARG A 104 -29.03 -7.28 34.23
CA ARG A 104 -30.26 -7.28 34.98
C ARG A 104 -30.03 -7.37 36.47
N GLU A 105 -29.08 -8.21 36.93
CA GLU A 105 -28.82 -8.44 38.33
C GLU A 105 -27.88 -7.41 38.93
N PHE A 106 -26.98 -6.87 38.13
CA PHE A 106 -25.91 -5.93 38.52
C PHE A 106 -25.81 -4.74 37.57
N PRO A 107 -26.79 -3.84 37.51
CA PRO A 107 -26.81 -2.73 36.56
C PRO A 107 -25.64 -1.77 36.70
N ASP A 108 -25.09 -1.62 37.91
CA ASP A 108 -23.95 -0.75 38.22
C ASP A 108 -22.61 -1.51 38.27
N SER A 109 -22.56 -2.73 37.73
CA SER A 109 -21.33 -3.52 37.71
C SER A 109 -20.23 -2.84 36.88
N ARG A 110 -19.02 -2.81 37.39
CA ARG A 110 -17.83 -2.37 36.64
C ARG A 110 -17.58 -3.21 35.37
N TRP A 111 -18.04 -4.46 35.36
CA TRP A 111 -17.88 -5.39 34.25
C TRP A 111 -18.86 -5.16 33.09
N SER A 112 -19.88 -4.31 33.27
CA SER A 112 -20.90 -4.07 32.25
C SER A 112 -20.30 -3.58 30.94
N ARG A 113 -19.35 -2.64 31.00
CA ARG A 113 -18.68 -2.11 29.80
C ARG A 113 -17.88 -3.18 29.06
N ASP A 114 -17.14 -4.01 29.79
CA ASP A 114 -16.33 -5.08 29.22
C ASP A 114 -17.20 -6.20 28.64
N ALA A 115 -18.33 -6.49 29.28
CA ALA A 115 -19.34 -7.43 28.79
C ALA A 115 -19.99 -6.93 27.49
N ASP A 116 -20.30 -5.62 27.38
CA ASP A 116 -20.80 -5.02 26.17
C ASP A 116 -19.77 -5.06 25.02
N ALA A 117 -18.49 -4.79 25.34
CA ALA A 117 -17.40 -4.91 24.38
C ALA A 117 -17.25 -6.35 23.88
N LEU A 118 -17.40 -7.34 24.76
CA LEU A 118 -17.37 -8.76 24.40
C LEU A 118 -18.52 -9.12 23.45
N LEU A 119 -19.74 -8.63 23.68
CA LEU A 119 -20.88 -8.81 22.77
C LEU A 119 -20.69 -8.07 21.43
N ALA A 120 -20.14 -6.86 21.43
CA ALA A 120 -19.84 -6.10 20.23
C ALA A 120 -18.81 -6.84 19.36
N GLN A 121 -17.75 -7.37 19.96
CA GLN A 121 -16.75 -8.20 19.28
C GLN A 121 -17.35 -9.47 18.66
N GLN A 122 -18.36 -10.07 19.32
CA GLN A 122 -19.08 -11.22 18.79
C GLN A 122 -20.08 -10.87 17.66
N ARG A 123 -20.55 -9.62 17.60
CA ARG A 123 -21.49 -9.12 16.56
C ARG A 123 -20.79 -8.57 15.34
N ALA A 124 -19.54 -8.16 15.46
CA ALA A 124 -18.74 -7.79 14.31
C ALA A 124 -18.71 -8.98 13.33
N PRO A 125 -18.98 -8.77 12.04
CA PRO A 125 -18.92 -9.86 11.09
C PRO A 125 -17.48 -10.39 11.11
N ALA A 126 -17.27 -11.52 11.74
CA ALA A 126 -15.97 -12.17 12.01
C ALA A 126 -15.14 -12.41 10.74
N ARG A 127 -15.67 -12.11 9.57
CA ARG A 127 -15.00 -12.22 8.26
C ARG A 127 -14.24 -10.97 7.83
N VAL A 128 -14.65 -9.76 8.25
CA VAL A 128 -13.99 -8.52 7.81
C VAL A 128 -12.82 -8.20 8.72
N ASP A 129 -13.01 -8.29 10.04
CA ASP A 129 -11.93 -7.96 10.99
C ASP A 129 -10.83 -9.03 11.03
N SER A 130 -11.18 -10.31 10.88
CA SER A 130 -10.17 -11.37 10.76
C SER A 130 -9.41 -11.30 9.44
N ALA A 131 -10.07 -10.92 8.34
CA ALA A 131 -9.40 -10.75 7.05
C ALA A 131 -8.47 -9.54 7.05
N LEU A 132 -8.85 -8.42 7.69
CA LEU A 132 -7.99 -7.25 7.86
C LEU A 132 -6.81 -7.55 8.79
N ALA A 133 -7.04 -8.19 9.94
CA ALA A 133 -5.97 -8.61 10.84
C ALA A 133 -5.04 -9.64 10.19
N ASP A 134 -5.59 -10.58 9.41
CA ASP A 134 -4.82 -11.54 8.62
C ASP A 134 -3.99 -10.86 7.53
N ASP A 135 -4.50 -9.80 6.91
CA ASP A 135 -3.79 -9.03 5.90
C ASP A 135 -2.71 -8.13 6.51
N GLU A 136 -2.93 -7.53 7.69
CA GLU A 136 -1.90 -6.78 8.40
C GLU A 136 -0.74 -7.68 8.83
N LEU A 137 -1.02 -8.85 9.38
CA LEU A 137 -0.01 -9.85 9.72
C LEU A 137 0.72 -10.35 8.47
N ALA A 138 0.00 -10.55 7.38
CA ALA A 138 0.58 -10.94 6.10
C ALA A 138 1.49 -9.84 5.53
N ASP A 139 1.10 -8.56 5.61
CA ASP A 139 1.91 -7.41 5.18
C ASP A 139 3.25 -7.36 5.95
N ILE A 140 3.19 -7.51 7.28
CA ILE A 140 4.39 -7.56 8.14
C ILE A 140 5.27 -8.77 7.80
N ALA A 141 4.67 -9.96 7.64
CA ALA A 141 5.39 -11.17 7.30
C ALA A 141 6.08 -11.08 5.94
N VAL A 142 5.38 -10.53 4.93
CA VAL A 142 5.91 -10.29 3.59
C VAL A 142 7.07 -9.29 3.65
N GLN A 143 6.93 -8.20 4.41
CA GLN A 143 8.00 -7.22 4.57
C GLN A 143 9.24 -7.84 5.22
N GLY A 144 9.07 -8.75 6.18
CA GLY A 144 10.17 -9.46 6.83
C GLY A 144 11.01 -10.31 5.86
N LEU A 145 10.46 -10.71 4.72
CA LEU A 145 11.16 -11.49 3.70
C LEU A 145 12.26 -10.71 2.95
N ILE A 146 12.31 -9.38 3.09
CA ILE A 146 13.37 -8.54 2.48
C ILE A 146 14.77 -8.94 2.97
N ASN A 147 14.88 -9.45 4.20
CA ASN A 147 16.14 -9.90 4.80
C ASN A 147 16.36 -11.42 4.69
N ALA A 148 15.43 -12.14 4.05
CA ALA A 148 15.54 -13.58 3.87
C ALA A 148 16.38 -13.92 2.63
N PRO A 149 17.07 -15.08 2.60
CA PRO A 149 17.74 -15.54 1.39
C PRO A 149 16.78 -15.60 0.21
N PRO A 150 17.15 -15.08 -0.98
CA PRO A 150 16.28 -15.03 -2.16
C PRO A 150 15.63 -16.35 -2.51
N GLU A 151 16.36 -17.46 -2.40
CA GLU A 151 15.87 -18.82 -2.71
C GLU A 151 14.70 -19.26 -1.82
N ARG A 152 14.56 -18.65 -0.64
CA ARG A 152 13.44 -18.90 0.29
C ARG A 152 12.35 -17.86 0.14
N ALA A 153 12.72 -16.60 -0.10
CA ALA A 153 11.78 -15.49 -0.21
C ALA A 153 10.95 -15.57 -1.50
N ILE A 154 11.58 -15.77 -2.65
CA ILE A 154 10.93 -15.72 -3.97
C ILE A 154 9.74 -16.71 -4.08
N PRO A 155 9.86 -18.01 -3.71
CA PRO A 155 8.73 -18.93 -3.79
C PRO A 155 7.55 -18.54 -2.89
N VAL A 156 7.82 -17.90 -1.74
CA VAL A 156 6.76 -17.44 -0.83
C VAL A 156 6.08 -16.20 -1.42
N LEU A 157 6.84 -15.22 -1.89
CA LEU A 157 6.34 -13.98 -2.49
C LEU A 157 5.50 -14.27 -3.74
N LYS A 158 5.93 -15.23 -4.59
CA LYS A 158 5.15 -15.68 -5.74
C LYS A 158 3.80 -16.24 -5.34
N ARG A 159 3.74 -17.10 -4.31
CA ARG A 159 2.46 -17.62 -3.78
C ARG A 159 1.56 -16.51 -3.23
N VAL A 160 2.14 -15.46 -2.62
CA VAL A 160 1.37 -14.29 -2.15
C VAL A 160 0.74 -13.57 -3.33
N LEU A 161 1.46 -13.34 -4.43
CA LEU A 161 0.93 -12.72 -5.65
C LEU A 161 -0.22 -13.50 -6.27
N GLU A 162 -0.16 -14.84 -6.22
CA GLU A 162 -1.18 -15.76 -6.75
C GLU A 162 -2.35 -15.99 -5.78
N SER A 163 -2.26 -15.55 -4.54
CA SER A 163 -3.25 -15.78 -3.49
C SER A 163 -4.47 -14.85 -3.58
N GLN A 164 -5.47 -15.08 -2.70
CA GLN A 164 -6.63 -14.21 -2.53
C GLN A 164 -6.39 -13.06 -1.52
N ARG A 165 -5.12 -12.75 -1.21
CA ARG A 165 -4.76 -11.63 -0.34
C ARG A 165 -5.12 -10.31 -0.97
N SER A 166 -5.27 -9.26 -0.15
CA SER A 166 -5.57 -7.92 -0.64
C SER A 166 -4.48 -7.40 -1.58
N ILE A 167 -4.87 -6.47 -2.43
CA ILE A 167 -3.96 -5.80 -3.35
C ILE A 167 -2.78 -5.11 -2.62
N LYS A 168 -3.01 -4.64 -1.38
CA LYS A 168 -1.98 -4.05 -0.52
C LYS A 168 -0.87 -5.05 -0.22
N VAL A 169 -1.22 -6.26 0.22
CA VAL A 169 -0.25 -7.32 0.53
C VAL A 169 0.50 -7.78 -0.72
N LYS A 170 -0.19 -7.88 -1.86
CA LYS A 170 0.44 -8.23 -3.14
C LYS A 170 1.41 -7.14 -3.63
N LYS A 171 1.04 -5.86 -3.52
CA LYS A 171 1.96 -4.74 -3.82
C LYS A 171 3.20 -4.78 -2.92
N ARG A 172 3.04 -5.11 -1.64
CA ARG A 172 4.17 -5.33 -0.73
C ARG A 172 5.07 -6.47 -1.19
N ALA A 173 4.48 -7.58 -1.67
CA ALA A 173 5.25 -8.69 -2.20
C ALA A 173 6.05 -8.30 -3.46
N LEU A 174 5.48 -7.52 -4.37
CA LEU A 174 6.19 -6.96 -5.52
C LEU A 174 7.35 -6.06 -5.08
N PHE A 175 7.10 -5.17 -4.12
CA PHE A 175 8.14 -4.30 -3.57
C PHE A 175 9.31 -5.12 -3.00
N VAL A 176 9.02 -6.14 -2.19
CA VAL A 176 10.08 -6.99 -1.64
C VAL A 176 10.85 -7.72 -2.75
N LEU A 177 10.15 -8.25 -3.77
CA LEU A 177 10.80 -8.86 -4.94
C LEU A 177 11.74 -7.88 -5.65
N SER A 178 11.33 -6.63 -5.83
CA SER A 178 12.19 -5.62 -6.49
C SER A 178 13.45 -5.28 -5.70
N GLN A 179 13.45 -5.49 -4.37
CA GLN A 179 14.59 -5.24 -3.49
C GLN A 179 15.55 -6.43 -3.36
N LEU A 180 15.18 -7.62 -3.84
CA LEU A 180 16.05 -8.80 -3.78
C LEU A 180 17.18 -8.78 -4.84
N GLU A 181 17.12 -7.87 -5.81
CA GLU A 181 18.15 -7.61 -6.84
C GLU A 181 18.67 -8.87 -7.56
N THR A 182 17.79 -9.88 -7.72
CA THR A 182 18.12 -11.12 -8.45
C THR A 182 17.32 -11.21 -9.74
N ASP A 183 17.90 -11.84 -10.77
CA ASP A 183 17.21 -12.07 -12.04
C ASP A 183 15.92 -12.88 -11.86
N GLU A 184 15.90 -13.83 -10.92
CA GLU A 184 14.72 -14.64 -10.63
C GLU A 184 13.59 -13.80 -10.02
N ALA A 185 13.90 -12.92 -9.07
CA ALA A 185 12.92 -12.01 -8.49
C ALA A 185 12.39 -11.03 -9.55
N MET A 186 13.27 -10.45 -10.36
CA MET A 186 12.90 -9.53 -11.45
C MET A 186 12.04 -10.22 -12.50
N LYS A 187 12.30 -11.48 -12.80
CA LYS A 187 11.43 -12.28 -13.67
C LYS A 187 10.01 -12.41 -13.13
N VAL A 188 9.83 -12.61 -11.81
CA VAL A 188 8.49 -12.67 -11.20
C VAL A 188 7.78 -11.32 -11.31
N VAL A 189 8.50 -10.21 -11.14
CA VAL A 189 7.94 -8.86 -11.34
C VAL A 189 7.51 -8.67 -12.80
N LEU A 190 8.34 -9.07 -13.75
CA LEU A 190 8.04 -8.99 -15.18
C LEU A 190 6.84 -9.88 -15.58
N ASP A 191 6.80 -11.11 -15.08
CA ASP A 191 5.66 -12.01 -15.32
C ASP A 191 4.36 -11.42 -14.75
N THR A 192 4.43 -10.75 -13.60
CA THR A 192 3.28 -10.05 -13.00
C THR A 192 2.83 -8.87 -13.85
N ALA A 193 3.76 -8.07 -14.37
CA ALA A 193 3.47 -6.95 -15.26
C ALA A 193 2.77 -7.42 -16.55
N LYS A 194 3.16 -8.57 -17.10
CA LYS A 194 2.61 -9.13 -18.34
C LYS A 194 1.29 -9.85 -18.16
N SER A 195 1.10 -10.58 -17.06
CA SER A 195 0.05 -11.61 -16.96
C SER A 195 -0.93 -11.45 -15.81
N SER A 196 -0.72 -10.56 -14.86
CA SER A 196 -1.64 -10.39 -13.73
C SER A 196 -3.03 -9.97 -14.21
N ARG A 197 -4.07 -10.59 -13.66
CA ARG A 197 -5.48 -10.22 -13.90
C ARG A 197 -5.88 -8.93 -13.19
N GLU A 198 -5.09 -8.48 -12.22
CA GLU A 198 -5.34 -7.28 -11.43
C GLU A 198 -4.65 -6.07 -12.08
N PRO A 199 -5.39 -5.11 -12.66
CA PRO A 199 -4.78 -3.96 -13.37
C PRO A 199 -3.86 -3.12 -12.48
N GLU A 200 -4.20 -2.98 -11.20
CA GLU A 200 -3.36 -2.24 -10.23
C GLU A 200 -2.03 -2.93 -9.96
N LEU A 201 -2.03 -4.28 -9.94
CA LEU A 201 -0.81 -5.04 -9.73
C LEU A 201 0.11 -4.98 -10.95
N ARG A 202 -0.48 -5.05 -12.17
CA ARG A 202 0.30 -4.84 -13.41
C ARG A 202 0.97 -3.47 -13.43
N ARG A 203 0.20 -2.42 -13.09
CA ARG A 203 0.69 -1.04 -13.01
C ARG A 203 1.88 -0.91 -12.05
N GLU A 204 1.73 -1.47 -10.85
CA GLU A 204 2.78 -1.46 -9.85
C GLU A 204 4.04 -2.19 -10.33
N ALA A 205 3.86 -3.35 -10.96
CA ALA A 205 4.98 -4.12 -11.52
C ALA A 205 5.71 -3.35 -12.65
N ILE A 206 4.98 -2.66 -13.55
CA ILE A 206 5.57 -1.80 -14.59
C ILE A 206 6.41 -0.67 -13.95
N ASN A 207 5.89 -0.01 -12.92
CA ASN A 207 6.63 1.03 -12.21
C ASN A 207 7.93 0.47 -11.59
N MET A 208 7.87 -0.71 -10.97
CA MET A 208 9.05 -1.32 -10.36
C MET A 208 10.11 -1.75 -11.39
N LEU A 209 9.69 -2.18 -12.57
CA LEU A 209 10.61 -2.43 -13.69
C LEU A 209 11.33 -1.15 -14.13
N GLY A 210 10.61 -0.01 -14.16
CA GLY A 210 11.21 1.30 -14.46
C GLY A 210 12.23 1.72 -13.40
N VAL A 211 11.88 1.59 -12.12
CA VAL A 211 12.79 1.90 -11.00
C VAL A 211 14.02 1.00 -11.00
N SER A 212 13.87 -0.28 -11.35
CA SER A 212 15.02 -1.20 -11.46
C SER A 212 16.04 -0.76 -12.52
N GLY A 213 15.59 -0.24 -13.66
CA GLY A 213 16.44 0.23 -14.75
C GLY A 213 17.42 -0.81 -15.33
N THR A 214 17.35 -2.08 -14.89
CA THR A 214 18.22 -3.14 -15.42
C THR A 214 17.88 -3.44 -16.88
N GLN A 215 18.86 -3.92 -17.64
CA GLN A 215 18.64 -4.24 -19.06
C GLN A 215 17.47 -5.22 -19.25
N SER A 216 17.36 -6.24 -18.41
CA SER A 216 16.27 -7.22 -18.45
C SER A 216 14.90 -6.59 -18.18
N ALA A 217 14.82 -5.63 -17.25
CA ALA A 217 13.58 -4.90 -16.97
C ALA A 217 13.20 -3.99 -18.16
N LEU A 218 14.17 -3.30 -18.76
CA LEU A 218 13.96 -2.43 -19.92
C LEU A 218 13.54 -3.21 -21.18
N ASP A 219 14.13 -4.36 -21.42
CA ASP A 219 13.73 -5.27 -22.50
C ASP A 219 12.28 -5.75 -22.26
N GLY A 220 11.95 -6.10 -21.02
CA GLY A 220 10.62 -6.50 -20.61
C GLY A 220 9.58 -5.38 -20.79
N LEU A 221 9.89 -4.14 -20.41
CA LEU A 221 9.04 -2.97 -20.65
C LEU A 221 8.84 -2.71 -22.13
N THR A 222 9.90 -2.85 -22.93
CA THR A 222 9.83 -2.67 -24.40
C THR A 222 8.90 -3.73 -25.03
N ASP A 223 8.96 -4.95 -24.53
CA ASP A 223 8.09 -6.04 -24.99
C ASP A 223 6.62 -5.82 -24.59
N ILE A 224 6.36 -5.36 -23.35
CA ILE A 224 5.03 -4.97 -22.90
C ILE A 224 4.47 -3.84 -23.79
N TYR A 225 5.28 -2.81 -24.05
CA TYR A 225 4.88 -1.70 -24.93
C TYR A 225 4.51 -2.17 -26.33
N ALA A 226 5.33 -3.04 -26.94
CA ALA A 226 5.14 -3.53 -28.28
C ALA A 226 3.91 -4.44 -28.43
N THR A 227 3.58 -5.20 -27.39
CA THR A 227 2.49 -6.19 -27.41
C THR A 227 1.16 -5.65 -26.88
N SER A 228 1.18 -4.56 -26.12
CA SER A 228 -0.04 -4.00 -25.53
C SER A 228 -0.90 -3.27 -26.58
N SER A 229 -2.21 -3.55 -26.54
CA SER A 229 -3.23 -2.78 -27.23
C SER A 229 -3.85 -1.67 -26.37
N SER A 230 -3.47 -1.56 -25.11
CA SER A 230 -4.01 -0.57 -24.17
C SER A 230 -3.17 0.70 -24.21
N ALA A 231 -3.79 1.83 -24.59
CA ALA A 231 -3.16 3.14 -24.53
C ALA A 231 -2.68 3.48 -23.10
N ASP A 232 -3.47 3.13 -22.08
CA ASP A 232 -3.11 3.39 -20.68
C ASP A 232 -1.90 2.57 -20.23
N GLU A 233 -1.78 1.34 -20.69
CA GLU A 233 -0.61 0.50 -20.37
C GLU A 233 0.64 0.99 -21.07
N LYS A 234 0.54 1.38 -22.36
CA LYS A 234 1.65 2.01 -23.11
C LYS A 234 2.13 3.30 -22.45
N LYS A 235 1.20 4.17 -22.02
CA LYS A 235 1.56 5.39 -21.27
C LYS A 235 2.32 5.09 -19.98
N ARG A 236 1.93 4.05 -19.26
CA ARG A 236 2.65 3.62 -18.05
C ARG A 236 4.06 3.12 -18.36
N VAL A 237 4.25 2.45 -19.48
CA VAL A 237 5.60 2.05 -19.89
C VAL A 237 6.44 3.28 -20.23
N ILE A 238 5.86 4.31 -20.88
CA ILE A 238 6.53 5.58 -21.15
C ILE A 238 6.95 6.27 -19.82
N GLU A 239 6.06 6.31 -18.83
CA GLU A 239 6.36 6.81 -17.49
C GLU A 239 7.50 6.00 -16.82
N ALA A 240 7.51 4.68 -17.00
CA ALA A 240 8.59 3.82 -16.48
C ALA A 240 9.93 4.09 -17.22
N TRP A 241 9.90 4.39 -18.51
CA TRP A 241 11.11 4.81 -19.25
C TRP A 241 11.62 6.18 -18.81
N LEU A 242 10.73 7.12 -18.41
CA LEU A 242 11.14 8.37 -17.79
C LEU A 242 11.94 8.10 -16.50
N VAL A 243 11.40 7.25 -15.61
CA VAL A 243 12.08 6.89 -14.35
C VAL A 243 13.43 6.20 -14.61
N ALA A 244 13.50 5.38 -15.67
CA ALA A 244 14.73 4.69 -16.08
C ALA A 244 15.67 5.57 -16.96
N GLU A 245 15.34 6.85 -17.14
CA GLU A 245 16.09 7.82 -17.96
C GLU A 245 16.34 7.36 -19.42
N ARG A 246 15.41 6.57 -19.98
CA ARG A 246 15.52 6.00 -21.33
C ARG A 246 14.91 6.92 -22.38
N LYS A 247 15.53 8.08 -22.54
CA LYS A 247 15.16 9.11 -23.52
C LYS A 247 15.07 8.55 -24.95
N ASP A 248 15.93 7.62 -25.31
CA ASP A 248 15.94 6.95 -26.62
C ASP A 248 14.64 6.19 -26.92
N LEU A 249 14.10 5.47 -25.93
CA LEU A 249 12.84 4.72 -26.08
C LEU A 249 11.63 5.64 -26.13
N VAL A 250 11.62 6.69 -25.31
CA VAL A 250 10.54 7.70 -25.32
C VAL A 250 10.53 8.44 -26.65
N LEU A 251 11.70 8.85 -27.17
CA LEU A 251 11.81 9.51 -28.48
C LEU A 251 11.34 8.60 -29.63
N LYS A 252 11.70 7.32 -29.58
CA LYS A 252 11.20 6.34 -30.55
C LYS A 252 9.68 6.27 -30.51
N SER A 253 9.07 6.22 -29.31
CA SER A 253 7.62 6.23 -29.16
C SER A 253 6.99 7.51 -29.74
N ALA A 254 7.52 8.69 -29.42
CA ALA A 254 7.06 9.96 -29.95
C ALA A 254 7.07 10.00 -31.50
N ARG A 255 8.04 9.33 -32.14
CA ARG A 255 8.18 9.29 -33.62
C ARG A 255 7.28 8.26 -34.29
N THR A 256 7.06 7.11 -33.67
CA THR A 256 6.52 5.94 -34.36
C THR A 256 5.16 5.45 -33.85
N GLU A 257 4.67 5.98 -32.74
CA GLU A 257 3.40 5.52 -32.16
C GLU A 257 2.21 5.96 -33.03
N ALA A 258 1.30 5.02 -33.30
CA ALA A 258 0.13 5.28 -34.11
C ALA A 258 -1.01 5.93 -33.32
N ASP A 259 -1.16 5.57 -32.03
CA ASP A 259 -2.18 6.14 -31.16
C ASP A 259 -1.80 7.59 -30.76
N PRO A 260 -2.62 8.60 -31.16
CA PRO A 260 -2.29 10.00 -30.89
C PRO A 260 -2.16 10.32 -29.39
N LYS A 261 -2.93 9.64 -28.53
CA LYS A 261 -2.88 9.86 -27.06
C LYS A 261 -1.58 9.34 -26.46
N VAL A 262 -1.07 8.22 -26.97
CA VAL A 262 0.19 7.64 -26.53
C VAL A 262 1.37 8.45 -27.08
N ARG A 263 1.27 8.89 -28.35
CA ARG A 263 2.28 9.76 -28.97
C ARG A 263 2.42 11.07 -28.21
N ARG A 264 1.30 11.74 -27.90
CA ARG A 264 1.30 12.97 -27.10
C ARG A 264 1.96 12.75 -25.74
N ALA A 265 1.60 11.65 -25.02
CA ALA A 265 2.23 11.33 -23.76
C ALA A 265 3.75 11.12 -23.87
N ALA A 266 4.24 10.54 -24.96
CA ALA A 266 5.68 10.42 -25.19
C ALA A 266 6.36 11.79 -25.42
N ILE A 267 5.70 12.70 -26.16
CA ILE A 267 6.17 14.08 -26.38
C ILE A 267 6.24 14.84 -25.05
N GLU A 268 5.17 14.83 -24.25
CA GLU A 268 5.09 15.45 -22.94
C GLU A 268 6.18 14.90 -21.99
N THR A 269 6.43 13.60 -22.05
CA THR A 269 7.48 12.92 -21.27
C THR A 269 8.87 13.40 -21.69
N LEU A 270 9.14 13.64 -22.98
CA LEU A 270 10.42 14.23 -23.43
C LEU A 270 10.61 15.63 -22.85
N GLY A 271 9.55 16.44 -22.73
CA GLY A 271 9.59 17.72 -22.01
C GLY A 271 10.04 17.57 -20.57
N SER A 272 9.43 16.62 -19.84
CA SER A 272 9.78 16.30 -18.44
C SER A 272 11.19 15.74 -18.28
N MET A 273 11.77 15.16 -19.35
CA MET A 273 13.16 14.70 -19.40
C MET A 273 14.17 15.78 -19.83
N GLU A 274 13.73 17.02 -19.97
CA GLU A 274 14.55 18.13 -20.48
C GLU A 274 15.24 17.80 -21.80
N ALA A 275 14.51 17.07 -22.71
CA ALA A 275 15.03 16.55 -23.95
C ALA A 275 14.93 17.59 -25.09
N SER A 276 15.40 18.81 -24.85
CA SER A 276 15.25 19.95 -25.78
C SER A 276 15.77 19.67 -27.18
N GLN A 277 16.96 19.05 -27.31
CA GLN A 277 17.53 18.75 -28.63
C GLN A 277 16.68 17.74 -29.42
N GLU A 278 16.18 16.71 -28.74
CA GLU A 278 15.32 15.69 -29.32
C GLU A 278 13.98 16.27 -29.76
N LEU A 279 13.41 17.18 -28.94
CA LEU A 279 12.16 17.89 -29.26
C LEU A 279 12.31 18.81 -30.48
N VAL A 280 13.40 19.59 -30.57
CA VAL A 280 13.68 20.42 -31.75
C VAL A 280 13.80 19.57 -33.01
N GLN A 281 14.58 18.47 -32.97
CA GLN A 281 14.68 17.55 -34.11
C GLN A 281 13.35 16.88 -34.47
N LEU A 282 12.52 16.59 -33.48
CA LEU A 282 11.19 16.03 -33.69
C LEU A 282 10.29 17.04 -34.37
N LEU A 283 10.34 18.32 -33.98
CA LEU A 283 9.55 19.40 -34.57
C LEU A 283 9.88 19.60 -36.06
N GLU A 284 11.17 19.51 -36.43
CA GLU A 284 11.61 19.64 -37.82
C GLU A 284 11.01 18.59 -38.75
N THR A 285 10.74 17.40 -38.25
CA THR A 285 10.24 16.27 -39.05
C THR A 285 8.73 16.04 -38.91
N THR A 286 8.09 16.66 -37.93
CA THR A 286 6.65 16.52 -37.67
C THR A 286 5.84 17.48 -38.50
N LYS A 287 4.79 16.96 -39.18
CA LYS A 287 3.90 17.74 -40.07
C LYS A 287 2.50 18.00 -39.48
N GLU A 288 2.05 17.10 -38.64
CA GLU A 288 0.71 17.16 -38.00
C GLU A 288 0.66 18.31 -36.99
N ALA A 289 -0.30 19.23 -37.16
CA ALA A 289 -0.42 20.44 -36.35
C ALA A 289 -0.52 20.11 -34.83
N ASP A 290 -1.40 19.17 -34.45
CA ASP A 290 -1.60 18.79 -33.05
C ASP A 290 -0.31 18.24 -32.37
N ASN A 291 0.53 17.54 -33.15
CA ASN A 291 1.80 17.03 -32.61
C ASN A 291 2.85 18.14 -32.55
N ARG A 292 2.84 19.10 -33.48
CA ARG A 292 3.74 20.25 -33.44
C ARG A 292 3.44 21.14 -32.26
N GLU A 293 2.16 21.41 -31.98
CA GLU A 293 1.68 22.09 -30.78
C GLU A 293 2.20 21.40 -29.51
N ALA A 294 1.96 20.09 -29.36
CA ALA A 294 2.44 19.34 -28.22
C ALA A 294 3.98 19.37 -28.04
N ILE A 295 4.73 19.42 -29.15
CA ILE A 295 6.20 19.55 -29.08
C ILE A 295 6.61 20.94 -28.59
N ILE A 296 5.91 21.99 -29.02
CA ILE A 296 6.18 23.37 -28.59
C ILE A 296 5.85 23.52 -27.11
N GLU A 297 4.70 23.00 -26.65
CA GLU A 297 4.37 22.91 -25.21
C GLU A 297 5.46 22.17 -24.41
N ALA A 298 5.92 21.03 -24.90
CA ALA A 298 6.96 20.22 -24.27
C ALA A 298 8.31 20.95 -24.20
N LEU A 299 8.66 21.80 -25.18
CA LEU A 299 9.83 22.67 -25.14
C LEU A 299 9.71 23.73 -24.02
N GLY A 300 8.48 24.18 -23.73
CA GLY A 300 8.19 25.06 -22.59
C GLY A 300 8.47 24.36 -21.25
N VAL A 301 8.02 23.12 -21.11
CA VAL A 301 8.28 22.28 -19.94
C VAL A 301 9.77 21.99 -19.78
N ALA A 302 10.48 21.75 -20.91
CA ALA A 302 11.92 21.52 -20.92
C ALA A 302 12.76 22.81 -20.65
N GLY A 303 12.12 23.98 -20.61
CA GLY A 303 12.79 25.27 -20.36
C GLY A 303 13.65 25.79 -21.51
N ASP A 304 13.42 25.34 -22.75
CA ASP A 304 14.21 25.80 -23.90
C ASP A 304 13.74 27.15 -24.44
N VAL A 305 14.05 28.20 -23.71
CA VAL A 305 13.76 29.61 -24.09
C VAL A 305 14.33 29.96 -25.47
N SER A 306 15.49 29.42 -25.83
CA SER A 306 16.14 29.73 -27.11
C SER A 306 15.37 29.19 -28.30
N ALA A 307 14.95 27.92 -28.23
CA ALA A 307 14.14 27.29 -29.27
C ALA A 307 12.78 27.99 -29.39
N LEU A 308 12.10 28.22 -28.26
CA LEU A 308 10.80 28.89 -28.25
C LEU A 308 10.84 30.29 -28.81
N LYS A 309 11.86 31.09 -28.43
CA LYS A 309 12.09 32.43 -29.00
C LYS A 309 12.32 32.39 -30.51
N SER A 310 13.04 31.39 -31.02
CA SER A 310 13.27 31.20 -32.45
C SER A 310 11.96 30.86 -33.18
N ILE A 311 11.13 29.99 -32.60
CA ILE A 311 9.81 29.62 -33.17
C ILE A 311 8.88 30.83 -33.20
N ALA A 312 8.70 31.50 -32.05
CA ALA A 312 7.83 32.68 -31.93
C ALA A 312 8.21 33.84 -32.85
N GLY A 313 9.52 34.04 -33.09
CA GLY A 313 10.05 35.07 -33.96
C GLY A 313 10.05 34.74 -35.43
N ASN A 314 9.77 33.49 -35.84
CA ASN A 314 9.86 33.06 -37.22
C ASN A 314 8.58 33.36 -38.01
N ALA A 315 8.59 34.44 -38.81
CA ALA A 315 7.45 34.87 -39.64
C ALA A 315 7.03 33.85 -40.72
N ASN A 316 7.83 32.82 -41.02
CA ASN A 316 7.49 31.78 -41.97
C ASN A 316 6.67 30.62 -41.38
N LEU A 317 6.56 30.57 -40.01
CA LEU A 317 5.72 29.59 -39.36
C LEU A 317 4.27 30.08 -39.24
N PRO A 318 3.31 29.14 -39.13
CA PRO A 318 1.91 29.47 -38.86
C PRO A 318 1.79 30.34 -37.59
N GLU A 319 0.81 31.24 -37.60
CA GLU A 319 0.57 32.16 -36.49
C GLU A 319 0.23 31.41 -35.19
N ASP A 320 -0.54 30.33 -35.28
CA ASP A 320 -0.90 29.47 -34.15
C ASP A 320 0.37 28.88 -33.47
N GLU A 321 1.33 28.36 -34.24
CA GLU A 321 2.57 27.85 -33.71
C GLU A 321 3.43 28.93 -33.02
N ARG A 322 3.45 30.13 -33.57
CA ARG A 322 4.16 31.28 -33.00
C ARG A 322 3.52 31.75 -31.70
N LYS A 323 2.19 31.75 -31.66
CA LYS A 323 1.41 32.04 -30.45
C LYS A 323 1.66 30.99 -29.38
N GLU A 324 1.58 29.72 -29.74
CA GLU A 324 1.87 28.61 -28.82
C GLU A 324 3.28 28.72 -28.22
N ALA A 325 4.28 29.07 -29.04
CA ALA A 325 5.63 29.29 -28.55
C ALA A 325 5.75 30.49 -27.58
N MET A 326 4.94 31.54 -27.74
CA MET A 326 4.87 32.66 -26.79
C MET A 326 4.21 32.21 -25.48
N GLU A 327 3.15 31.42 -25.53
CA GLU A 327 2.50 30.86 -24.34
C GLU A 327 3.46 29.91 -23.59
N ALA A 328 4.16 29.05 -24.32
CA ALA A 328 5.18 28.15 -23.77
C ALA A 328 6.38 28.87 -23.11
N LEU A 329 6.77 30.06 -23.63
CA LEU A 329 7.77 30.93 -22.97
C LEU A 329 7.33 31.40 -21.59
N GLY A 330 6.00 31.58 -21.39
CA GLY A 330 5.45 31.89 -20.06
C GLY A 330 5.55 30.71 -19.08
N VAL A 331 5.46 29.47 -19.60
CA VAL A 331 5.60 28.24 -18.80
C VAL A 331 7.07 27.95 -18.45
N ALA A 332 8.01 28.29 -19.34
CA ALA A 332 9.44 28.12 -19.12
C ALA A 332 9.99 28.86 -17.87
N GLY A 333 9.19 29.77 -17.29
CA GLY A 333 9.16 30.14 -15.86
C GLY A 333 10.38 30.86 -15.28
N ASP A 334 11.42 31.16 -16.05
CA ASP A 334 12.59 31.88 -15.60
C ASP A 334 12.63 33.35 -16.09
N GLU A 335 13.61 34.13 -15.61
CA GLU A 335 13.82 35.51 -16.07
C GLU A 335 14.05 35.58 -17.60
N GLY A 336 14.55 34.51 -18.21
CA GLY A 336 14.82 34.41 -19.64
C GLY A 336 13.53 34.35 -20.47
N GLY A 337 12.52 33.59 -20.04
CA GLY A 337 11.21 33.51 -20.69
C GLY A 337 10.51 34.86 -20.71
N ALA A 338 10.46 35.55 -19.57
CA ALA A 338 9.85 36.89 -19.44
C ALA A 338 10.59 37.92 -20.33
N ALA A 339 11.92 37.92 -20.34
CA ALA A 339 12.71 38.81 -21.16
C ALA A 339 12.50 38.55 -22.66
N ALA A 340 12.41 37.29 -23.08
CA ALA A 340 12.10 36.91 -24.45
C ALA A 340 10.71 37.39 -24.89
N LEU A 341 9.71 37.29 -24.04
CA LEU A 341 8.35 37.77 -24.30
C LEU A 341 8.31 39.29 -24.49
N VAL A 342 9.01 40.07 -23.65
CA VAL A 342 9.12 41.53 -23.77
C VAL A 342 9.76 41.90 -25.12
N GLU A 343 10.82 41.23 -25.53
CA GLU A 343 11.49 41.46 -26.80
C GLU A 343 10.57 41.15 -27.99
N LEU A 344 9.87 39.99 -27.94
CA LEU A 344 8.95 39.56 -29.01
C LEU A 344 7.74 40.47 -29.12
N TYR A 345 7.17 40.94 -28.00
CA TYR A 345 6.08 41.90 -27.97
C TYR A 345 6.39 43.16 -28.76
N GLY A 346 7.61 43.71 -28.63
CA GLY A 346 8.06 44.88 -29.36
C GLY A 346 8.17 44.66 -30.91
N LYS A 347 8.25 43.40 -31.32
CA LYS A 347 8.39 42.98 -32.71
C LYS A 347 7.08 42.39 -33.29
N ALA A 348 6.06 42.19 -32.48
CA ALA A 348 4.79 41.59 -32.90
C ALA A 348 4.07 42.47 -33.93
N ASN A 349 3.72 41.85 -35.05
CA ASN A 349 3.13 42.54 -36.22
C ASN A 349 1.63 42.29 -36.37
N THR A 350 1.03 41.43 -35.55
CA THR A 350 -0.41 41.18 -35.50
C THR A 350 -0.97 41.38 -34.09
N PRO A 351 -2.28 41.73 -33.96
CA PRO A 351 -2.93 41.87 -32.67
C PRO A 351 -2.88 40.59 -31.83
N GLU A 352 -2.98 39.43 -32.49
CA GLU A 352 -3.04 38.08 -31.89
C GLU A 352 -1.70 37.69 -31.23
N LEU A 353 -0.59 38.29 -31.64
CA LEU A 353 0.76 38.08 -31.11
C LEU A 353 1.16 39.16 -30.07
N ARG A 354 0.29 40.11 -29.81
CA ARG A 354 0.44 41.17 -28.78
C ARG A 354 -0.41 40.87 -27.53
#